data_7e844d5816882a49821afd28d31faf69
#
_entry.id   7e844d5816882a49821afd28d31faf69
#
_cell.length_a   1.000
_cell.length_b   1.000
_cell.length_c   1.000
_cell.angle_alpha   90.00
_cell.angle_beta   90.00
_cell.angle_gamma   90.00
#
_symmetry.space_group_name_H-M   'P 1'
#
loop_
_entity.id
_entity.type
_entity.pdbx_description
1 polymer ?
#
loop_
_entity_poly.entity_id
_entity_poly.type
_entity_poly.pdbx_seq_one_letter_code
_entity_poly.pdbx_strand_id
1 'polypeptide(L)'
;MNSPATLLRAELQHAPAVFEDFLARFFQENTERYAYGELFEPLYLDMTEFVTRRGKRIRPLLLLGSYRIFGGDRPFEDSSLLRAALSLELLHSFILIHDDVIDQSERRRRLPTFHKLVEERLGKIDGAARVGGNVAVVVGDILFAMAVDTLRSTDFAPALRDAALSHFLRYISDTGAGEVYDILLGTRDIARVEEADISRMYTLKTTRYTFEAPLVLGALLAGVDDDHLRELAELIEPVGLAFQIQNDLIEYHQFKGVDRLRQTDILEGKKTLLLRAAYDHLVDVDRSFLQLCLSTRTSNDASVSKIEQLIDKSGAVGLLTGKMESLFQKAETALENSSFTPAQREGLREAFALVRQQTQHTGTQ
;
A
#
# COMPACT_ATOMS: atom_id res chain seq x y z
N MET A 1 -0.13 33.18 -18.12
CA MET A 1 -0.68 31.82 -18.35
C MET A 1 -0.03 30.88 -17.34
N ASN A 2 -0.82 30.18 -16.54
CA ASN A 2 -0.26 29.24 -15.57
C ASN A 2 0.44 28.11 -16.31
N SER A 3 1.61 27.64 -15.80
CA SER A 3 2.29 26.50 -16.40
C SER A 3 1.41 25.25 -16.30
N PRO A 4 1.55 24.25 -17.20
CA PRO A 4 0.81 22.99 -17.10
C PRO A 4 0.97 22.31 -15.71
N ALA A 5 2.14 22.41 -15.10
CA ALA A 5 2.39 21.91 -13.75
C ALA A 5 1.59 22.64 -12.67
N THR A 6 1.43 23.97 -12.80
CA THR A 6 0.61 24.77 -11.85
C THR A 6 -0.88 24.38 -11.94
N LEU A 7 -1.37 24.09 -13.15
CA LEU A 7 -2.74 23.62 -13.35
C LEU A 7 -2.94 22.21 -12.76
N LEU A 8 -2.02 21.27 -13.02
CA LEU A 8 -2.05 19.94 -12.47
C LEU A 8 -2.05 19.96 -10.93
N ARG A 9 -1.22 20.81 -10.33
CA ARG A 9 -1.15 20.96 -8.88
C ARG A 9 -2.47 21.48 -8.29
N ALA A 10 -3.11 22.44 -8.93
CA ALA A 10 -4.42 22.96 -8.51
C ALA A 10 -5.51 21.89 -8.64
N GLU A 11 -5.53 21.14 -9.74
CA GLU A 11 -6.46 20.03 -9.94
C GLU A 11 -6.26 18.91 -8.89
N LEU A 12 -5.02 18.54 -8.61
CA LEU A 12 -4.70 17.53 -7.59
C LEU A 12 -5.06 17.95 -6.17
N GLN A 13 -5.15 19.24 -5.88
CA GLN A 13 -5.65 19.73 -4.59
C GLN A 13 -7.16 19.51 -4.41
N HIS A 14 -7.95 19.51 -5.49
CA HIS A 14 -9.40 19.27 -5.45
C HIS A 14 -9.77 17.80 -5.64
N ALA A 15 -8.91 17.01 -6.27
CA ALA A 15 -9.14 15.60 -6.57
C ALA A 15 -9.54 14.75 -5.33
N PRO A 16 -8.98 14.95 -4.12
CA PRO A 16 -9.41 14.20 -2.94
C PRO A 16 -10.88 14.37 -2.61
N ALA A 17 -11.40 15.61 -2.64
CA ALA A 17 -12.80 15.88 -2.35
C ALA A 17 -13.73 15.29 -3.41
N VAL A 18 -13.39 15.44 -4.69
CA VAL A 18 -14.13 14.83 -5.81
C VAL A 18 -14.18 13.30 -5.68
N PHE A 19 -13.05 12.70 -5.34
CA PHE A 19 -12.98 11.24 -5.18
C PHE A 19 -13.78 10.75 -3.97
N GLU A 20 -13.70 11.42 -2.82
CA GLU A 20 -14.47 11.05 -1.62
C GLU A 20 -15.98 11.17 -1.86
N ASP A 21 -16.45 12.20 -2.53
CA ASP A 21 -17.84 12.35 -2.92
C ASP A 21 -18.30 11.25 -3.88
N PHE A 22 -17.45 10.88 -4.84
CA PHE A 22 -17.73 9.78 -5.75
C PHE A 22 -17.78 8.43 -5.03
N LEU A 23 -16.84 8.16 -4.14
CA LEU A 23 -16.78 6.95 -3.32
C LEU A 23 -18.05 6.77 -2.49
N ALA A 24 -18.50 7.84 -1.81
CA ALA A 24 -19.71 7.81 -1.00
C ALA A 24 -20.97 7.51 -1.85
N ARG A 25 -21.10 8.20 -3.00
CA ARG A 25 -22.21 7.97 -3.92
C ARG A 25 -22.20 6.57 -4.52
N PHE A 26 -21.03 6.05 -4.88
CA PHE A 26 -20.89 4.70 -5.42
C PHE A 26 -21.51 3.65 -4.51
N PHE A 27 -21.21 3.66 -3.23
CA PHE A 27 -21.80 2.70 -2.28
C PHE A 27 -23.30 2.94 -2.08
N GLN A 28 -23.75 4.19 -2.02
CA GLN A 28 -25.17 4.51 -1.92
C GLN A 28 -25.97 4.01 -3.13
N GLU A 29 -25.49 4.26 -4.35
CA GLU A 29 -26.15 3.87 -5.61
C GLU A 29 -26.12 2.35 -5.84
N ASN A 30 -25.17 1.65 -5.25
CA ASN A 30 -25.04 0.20 -5.42
C ASN A 30 -25.61 -0.61 -4.25
N THR A 31 -26.27 0.03 -3.28
CA THR A 31 -26.87 -0.67 -2.13
C THR A 31 -27.84 -1.75 -2.57
N GLU A 32 -28.75 -1.46 -3.51
CA GLU A 32 -29.72 -2.45 -4.02
C GLU A 32 -29.05 -3.60 -4.78
N ARG A 33 -27.99 -3.33 -5.53
CA ARG A 33 -27.24 -4.34 -6.28
C ARG A 33 -26.57 -5.37 -5.36
N TYR A 34 -26.14 -4.95 -4.19
CA TYR A 34 -25.46 -5.79 -3.21
C TYR A 34 -26.33 -6.11 -1.98
N ALA A 35 -27.65 -5.86 -2.07
CA ALA A 35 -28.62 -6.24 -1.05
C ALA A 35 -28.91 -7.74 -1.13
N TYR A 36 -28.00 -8.56 -0.64
CA TYR A 36 -28.13 -10.03 -0.62
C TYR A 36 -29.07 -10.56 0.49
N GLY A 37 -29.96 -9.73 1.01
CA GLY A 37 -30.94 -10.04 2.05
C GLY A 37 -30.50 -9.60 3.46
N GLU A 38 -31.43 -9.75 4.43
CA GLU A 38 -31.32 -9.23 5.79
C GLU A 38 -30.04 -9.67 6.54
N LEU A 39 -29.56 -10.88 6.26
CA LEU A 39 -28.35 -11.39 6.90
C LEU A 39 -27.08 -10.67 6.41
N PHE A 40 -27.06 -10.20 5.17
CA PHE A 40 -25.90 -9.56 4.57
C PHE A 40 -25.90 -8.04 4.73
N GLU A 41 -27.06 -7.41 4.90
CA GLU A 41 -27.18 -5.95 4.99
C GLU A 41 -26.25 -5.32 6.04
N PRO A 42 -26.13 -5.83 7.28
CA PRO A 42 -25.18 -5.28 8.24
C PRO A 42 -23.72 -5.39 7.80
N LEU A 43 -23.36 -6.46 7.08
CA LEU A 43 -22.01 -6.64 6.55
C LEU A 43 -21.71 -5.68 5.40
N TYR A 44 -22.71 -5.37 4.58
CA TYR A 44 -22.57 -4.35 3.52
C TYR A 44 -22.33 -2.95 4.12
N LEU A 45 -23.02 -2.62 5.20
CA LEU A 45 -22.80 -1.35 5.93
C LEU A 45 -21.40 -1.30 6.55
N ASP A 46 -20.95 -2.39 7.19
CA ASP A 46 -19.60 -2.48 7.75
C ASP A 46 -18.52 -2.39 6.64
N MET A 47 -18.76 -3.04 5.49
CA MET A 47 -17.88 -2.97 4.32
C MET A 47 -17.81 -1.53 3.77
N THR A 48 -18.96 -0.86 3.65
CA THR A 48 -19.04 0.54 3.22
C THR A 48 -18.28 1.44 4.17
N GLU A 49 -18.52 1.30 5.48
CA GLU A 49 -17.81 2.05 6.52
C GLU A 49 -16.30 1.83 6.42
N PHE A 50 -15.85 0.57 6.29
CA PHE A 50 -14.44 0.23 6.20
C PHE A 50 -13.75 0.89 5.00
N VAL A 51 -14.36 0.82 3.81
CA VAL A 51 -13.81 1.40 2.58
C VAL A 51 -13.83 2.93 2.61
N THR A 52 -14.87 3.53 3.19
CA THR A 52 -15.02 4.99 3.28
C THR A 52 -14.27 5.63 4.43
N ARG A 53 -13.61 4.88 5.32
CA ARG A 53 -12.73 5.41 6.36
C ARG A 53 -11.74 6.40 5.80
N ARG A 54 -11.55 7.52 6.49
CA ARG A 54 -10.58 8.55 6.08
C ARG A 54 -9.22 7.95 5.80
N GLY A 55 -8.66 8.28 4.64
CA GLY A 55 -7.37 7.82 4.18
C GLY A 55 -6.72 8.85 3.26
N LYS A 56 -5.44 8.65 2.98
CA LYS A 56 -4.66 9.54 2.10
C LYS A 56 -5.02 9.39 0.62
N ARG A 57 -5.77 8.36 0.24
CA ARG A 57 -6.20 8.04 -1.14
C ARG A 57 -5.09 8.13 -2.18
N ILE A 58 -3.88 7.70 -1.81
CA ILE A 58 -2.68 7.85 -2.67
C ILE A 58 -2.90 7.21 -4.04
N ARG A 59 -3.44 5.98 -4.07
CA ARG A 59 -3.59 5.21 -5.32
C ARG A 59 -4.57 5.86 -6.29
N PRO A 60 -5.79 6.22 -5.89
CA PRO A 60 -6.69 7.01 -6.73
C PRO A 60 -6.05 8.30 -7.25
N LEU A 61 -5.39 9.06 -6.37
CA LEU A 61 -4.79 10.35 -6.74
C LEU A 61 -3.61 10.18 -7.70
N LEU A 62 -2.79 9.14 -7.54
CA LEU A 62 -1.71 8.84 -8.47
C LEU A 62 -2.24 8.43 -9.85
N LEU A 63 -3.34 7.66 -9.93
CA LEU A 63 -3.96 7.33 -11.22
C LEU A 63 -4.49 8.58 -11.90
N LEU A 64 -5.25 9.42 -11.20
CA LEU A 64 -5.80 10.66 -11.74
C LEU A 64 -4.68 11.60 -12.20
N GLY A 65 -3.64 11.76 -11.38
CA GLY A 65 -2.47 12.58 -11.70
C GLY A 65 -1.72 12.05 -12.92
N SER A 66 -1.45 10.74 -12.98
CA SER A 66 -0.78 10.11 -14.12
C SER A 66 -1.57 10.27 -15.41
N TYR A 67 -2.89 10.05 -15.37
CA TYR A 67 -3.75 10.28 -16.53
C TYR A 67 -3.56 11.69 -17.11
N ARG A 68 -3.51 12.72 -16.24
CA ARG A 68 -3.28 14.11 -16.66
C ARG A 68 -1.86 14.37 -17.13
N ILE A 69 -0.85 13.85 -16.44
CA ILE A 69 0.57 14.00 -16.81
C ILE A 69 0.80 13.51 -18.24
N PHE A 70 0.14 12.42 -18.63
CA PHE A 70 0.29 11.82 -19.95
C PHE A 70 -0.74 12.30 -20.99
N GLY A 71 -1.44 13.41 -20.73
CA GLY A 71 -2.26 14.11 -21.72
C GLY A 71 -3.71 13.62 -21.81
N GLY A 72 -4.17 12.88 -20.84
CA GLY A 72 -5.59 12.50 -20.74
C GLY A 72 -6.50 13.74 -20.64
N ASP A 73 -7.57 13.78 -21.41
CA ASP A 73 -8.43 14.94 -21.64
C ASP A 73 -9.72 14.95 -20.80
N ARG A 74 -10.07 13.82 -20.15
CA ARG A 74 -11.26 13.73 -19.30
C ARG A 74 -11.09 14.56 -18.03
N PRO A 75 -12.10 15.32 -17.59
CA PRO A 75 -12.06 16.04 -16.31
C PRO A 75 -11.96 15.04 -15.14
N PHE A 76 -11.50 15.49 -13.97
CA PHE A 76 -11.40 14.60 -12.79
C PHE A 76 -12.77 14.14 -12.27
N GLU A 77 -13.84 14.85 -12.61
CA GLU A 77 -15.22 14.48 -12.30
C GLU A 77 -15.79 13.43 -13.26
N ASP A 78 -15.06 13.05 -14.32
CA ASP A 78 -15.52 12.02 -15.25
C ASP A 78 -15.75 10.68 -14.53
N SER A 79 -16.95 10.13 -14.70
CA SER A 79 -17.36 8.93 -13.96
C SER A 79 -16.55 7.69 -14.30
N SER A 80 -16.08 7.55 -15.54
CA SER A 80 -15.24 6.41 -15.93
C SER A 80 -13.82 6.53 -15.41
N LEU A 81 -13.25 7.74 -15.41
CA LEU A 81 -11.96 7.99 -14.80
C LEU A 81 -11.99 7.77 -13.28
N LEU A 82 -13.05 8.24 -12.61
CA LEU A 82 -13.26 8.00 -11.17
C LEU A 82 -13.51 6.53 -10.84
N ARG A 83 -14.21 5.77 -11.72
CA ARG A 83 -14.35 4.30 -11.57
C ARG A 83 -13.00 3.60 -11.68
N ALA A 84 -12.15 3.99 -12.64
CA ALA A 84 -10.80 3.44 -12.73
C ALA A 84 -9.98 3.72 -11.47
N ALA A 85 -10.05 4.94 -10.91
CA ALA A 85 -9.41 5.28 -9.65
C ALA A 85 -10.00 4.51 -8.44
N LEU A 86 -11.34 4.35 -8.40
CA LEU A 86 -12.04 3.60 -7.36
C LEU A 86 -11.68 2.11 -7.36
N SER A 87 -11.45 1.51 -8.53
CA SER A 87 -11.05 0.10 -8.60
C SER A 87 -9.79 -0.18 -7.80
N LEU A 88 -8.83 0.76 -7.76
CA LEU A 88 -7.62 0.65 -6.95
C LEU A 88 -7.88 0.80 -5.45
N GLU A 89 -8.86 1.60 -5.05
CA GLU A 89 -9.21 1.76 -3.63
C GLU A 89 -10.00 0.55 -3.10
N LEU A 90 -10.88 -0.03 -3.93
CA LEU A 90 -11.56 -1.29 -3.61
C LEU A 90 -10.55 -2.44 -3.51
N LEU A 91 -9.60 -2.51 -4.45
CA LEU A 91 -8.49 -3.45 -4.39
C LEU A 91 -7.66 -3.27 -3.12
N HIS A 92 -7.34 -2.04 -2.77
CA HIS A 92 -6.61 -1.75 -1.53
C HIS A 92 -7.37 -2.23 -0.30
N SER A 93 -8.67 -2.00 -0.25
CA SER A 93 -9.52 -2.44 0.86
C SER A 93 -9.59 -3.96 0.99
N PHE A 94 -9.68 -4.68 -0.16
CA PHE A 94 -9.55 -6.13 -0.22
C PHE A 94 -8.23 -6.60 0.40
N ILE A 95 -7.10 -6.05 -0.06
CA ILE A 95 -5.76 -6.41 0.43
C ILE A 95 -5.66 -6.15 1.93
N LEU A 96 -6.15 -4.99 2.43
CA LEU A 96 -6.11 -4.66 3.85
C LEU A 96 -6.93 -5.63 4.71
N ILE A 97 -8.11 -6.05 4.25
CA ILE A 97 -8.94 -7.01 4.99
C ILE A 97 -8.24 -8.37 5.11
N HIS A 98 -7.63 -8.85 4.02
CA HIS A 98 -6.91 -10.12 4.03
C HIS A 98 -5.63 -10.04 4.88
N ASP A 99 -4.84 -8.99 4.72
CA ASP A 99 -3.63 -8.70 5.50
C ASP A 99 -3.95 -8.66 7.02
N ASP A 100 -5.01 -7.94 7.42
CA ASP A 100 -5.46 -7.88 8.82
C ASP A 100 -5.85 -9.25 9.40
N VAL A 101 -6.42 -10.16 8.58
CA VAL A 101 -6.76 -11.52 9.01
C VAL A 101 -5.49 -12.38 9.12
N ILE A 102 -4.57 -12.27 8.16
CA ILE A 102 -3.31 -13.01 8.12
C ILE A 102 -2.43 -12.62 9.32
N ASP A 103 -2.29 -11.32 9.56
CA ASP A 103 -1.49 -10.75 10.64
C ASP A 103 -2.21 -10.76 12.00
N GLN A 104 -3.47 -11.20 12.04
CA GLN A 104 -4.32 -11.19 13.24
C GLN A 104 -4.40 -9.79 13.89
N SER A 105 -4.37 -8.75 13.08
CA SER A 105 -4.36 -7.36 13.54
C SER A 105 -5.70 -6.96 14.15
N GLU A 106 -5.70 -6.43 15.37
CA GLU A 106 -6.95 -6.03 16.05
C GLU A 106 -7.46 -4.67 15.56
N ARG A 107 -6.54 -3.76 15.21
CA ARG A 107 -6.86 -2.38 14.87
C ARG A 107 -6.10 -1.91 13.65
N ARG A 108 -6.80 -1.11 12.83
CA ARG A 108 -6.22 -0.37 11.72
C ARG A 108 -6.67 1.10 11.82
N ARG A 109 -5.72 2.03 11.84
CA ARG A 109 -6.01 3.48 12.01
C ARG A 109 -6.86 3.77 13.26
N ARG A 110 -6.54 3.10 14.39
CA ARG A 110 -7.25 3.22 15.70
C ARG A 110 -8.67 2.63 15.72
N LEU A 111 -9.21 2.18 14.60
CA LEU A 111 -10.52 1.52 14.51
C LEU A 111 -10.34 0.00 14.46
N PRO A 112 -11.36 -0.80 14.85
CA PRO A 112 -11.32 -2.24 14.71
C PRO A 112 -11.07 -2.65 13.24
N THR A 113 -10.32 -3.73 13.03
CA THR A 113 -10.20 -4.38 11.72
C THR A 113 -11.53 -5.02 11.33
N PHE A 114 -11.72 -5.34 10.04
CA PHE A 114 -13.02 -5.85 9.58
C PHE A 114 -13.42 -7.15 10.30
N HIS A 115 -12.50 -8.09 10.47
CA HIS A 115 -12.78 -9.33 11.18
C HIS A 115 -13.15 -9.11 12.66
N LYS A 116 -12.59 -8.07 13.29
CA LYS A 116 -12.94 -7.68 14.66
C LYS A 116 -14.32 -7.03 14.75
N LEU A 117 -14.73 -6.24 13.77
CA LEU A 117 -16.10 -5.72 13.69
C LEU A 117 -17.12 -6.86 13.64
N VAL A 118 -16.86 -7.88 12.81
CA VAL A 118 -17.73 -9.05 12.72
C VAL A 118 -17.74 -9.85 14.04
N GLU A 119 -16.56 -10.06 14.64
CA GLU A 119 -16.43 -10.73 15.94
C GLU A 119 -17.23 -10.01 17.02
N GLU A 120 -17.13 -8.68 17.13
CA GLU A 120 -17.88 -7.85 18.07
C GLU A 120 -19.41 -7.96 17.84
N ARG A 121 -19.86 -7.97 16.59
CA ARG A 121 -21.26 -8.12 16.20
C ARG A 121 -21.83 -9.49 16.61
N LEU A 122 -21.04 -10.55 16.47
CA LEU A 122 -21.43 -11.90 16.89
C LEU A 122 -21.51 -12.05 18.41
N GLY A 123 -20.84 -11.19 19.16
CA GLY A 123 -20.85 -11.21 20.60
C GLY A 123 -20.19 -12.46 21.20
N LYS A 124 -20.72 -12.93 22.32
CA LYS A 124 -20.12 -14.03 23.12
C LYS A 124 -20.56 -15.42 22.63
N ILE A 125 -20.48 -15.69 21.33
CA ILE A 125 -20.64 -17.04 20.82
C ILE A 125 -19.28 -17.75 20.75
N ASP A 126 -19.28 -19.08 20.96
CA ASP A 126 -18.08 -19.86 20.82
C ASP A 126 -17.57 -19.84 19.38
N GLY A 127 -16.29 -19.55 19.20
CA GLY A 127 -15.66 -19.44 17.89
C GLY A 127 -15.93 -18.13 17.13
N ALA A 128 -16.44 -17.07 17.77
CA ALA A 128 -16.73 -15.76 17.13
C ALA A 128 -15.52 -15.21 16.34
N ALA A 129 -14.31 -15.28 16.90
CA ALA A 129 -13.09 -14.83 16.22
C ALA A 129 -12.84 -15.59 14.90
N ARG A 130 -13.00 -16.92 14.91
CA ARG A 130 -12.86 -17.74 13.68
C ARG A 130 -13.92 -17.40 12.64
N VAL A 131 -15.17 -17.20 13.07
CA VAL A 131 -16.26 -16.80 12.17
C VAL A 131 -15.99 -15.41 11.61
N GLY A 132 -15.54 -14.46 12.43
CA GLY A 132 -15.14 -13.11 12.02
C GLY A 132 -14.07 -13.14 10.93
N GLY A 133 -13.01 -13.94 11.13
CA GLY A 133 -11.96 -14.14 10.11
C GLY A 133 -12.50 -14.74 8.81
N ASN A 134 -13.33 -15.78 8.88
CA ASN A 134 -13.92 -16.42 7.69
C ASN A 134 -14.80 -15.45 6.91
N VAL A 135 -15.65 -14.66 7.59
CA VAL A 135 -16.50 -13.64 6.95
C VAL A 135 -15.64 -12.55 6.31
N ALA A 136 -14.58 -12.10 6.99
CA ALA A 136 -13.69 -11.08 6.46
C ALA A 136 -12.99 -11.54 5.15
N VAL A 137 -12.52 -12.77 5.08
CA VAL A 137 -11.94 -13.34 3.84
C VAL A 137 -12.95 -13.28 2.69
N VAL A 138 -14.19 -13.74 2.89
CA VAL A 138 -15.22 -13.73 1.85
C VAL A 138 -15.63 -12.31 1.46
N VAL A 139 -15.71 -11.38 2.40
CA VAL A 139 -16.00 -9.95 2.11
C VAL A 139 -14.84 -9.30 1.34
N GLY A 140 -13.61 -9.68 1.64
CA GLY A 140 -12.45 -9.30 0.84
C GLY A 140 -12.62 -9.74 -0.63
N ASP A 141 -12.98 -11.00 -0.87
CA ASP A 141 -13.22 -11.52 -2.23
C ASP A 141 -14.36 -10.77 -2.95
N ILE A 142 -15.41 -10.36 -2.23
CA ILE A 142 -16.48 -9.51 -2.79
C ILE A 142 -15.91 -8.15 -3.21
N LEU A 143 -15.08 -7.51 -2.38
CA LEU A 143 -14.42 -6.24 -2.74
C LEU A 143 -13.50 -6.39 -3.94
N PHE A 144 -12.77 -7.50 -4.05
CA PHE A 144 -11.98 -7.81 -5.23
C PHE A 144 -12.84 -7.91 -6.49
N ALA A 145 -13.96 -8.64 -6.43
CA ALA A 145 -14.89 -8.75 -7.55
C ALA A 145 -15.49 -7.38 -7.92
N MET A 146 -15.84 -6.55 -6.92
CA MET A 146 -16.30 -5.17 -7.12
C MET A 146 -15.21 -4.30 -7.79
N ALA A 147 -13.94 -4.44 -7.40
CA ALA A 147 -12.84 -3.70 -7.99
C ALA A 147 -12.68 -4.02 -9.49
N VAL A 148 -12.70 -5.31 -9.84
CA VAL A 148 -12.64 -5.77 -11.24
C VAL A 148 -13.83 -5.26 -12.05
N ASP A 149 -15.05 -5.40 -11.53
CA ASP A 149 -16.28 -4.96 -12.22
C ASP A 149 -16.31 -3.44 -12.40
N THR A 150 -15.81 -2.69 -11.42
CA THR A 150 -15.73 -1.22 -11.48
C THR A 150 -14.81 -0.76 -12.61
N LEU A 151 -13.62 -1.35 -12.76
CA LEU A 151 -12.70 -1.04 -13.86
C LEU A 151 -13.27 -1.48 -15.21
N ARG A 152 -13.85 -2.69 -15.28
CA ARG A 152 -14.47 -3.25 -16.48
C ARG A 152 -15.66 -2.41 -16.98
N SER A 153 -16.38 -1.75 -16.08
CA SER A 153 -17.58 -0.96 -16.40
C SER A 153 -17.28 0.46 -16.87
N THR A 154 -16.02 0.82 -17.06
CA THR A 154 -15.62 2.14 -17.63
C THR A 154 -15.94 2.20 -19.13
N ASP A 155 -16.13 3.42 -19.65
CA ASP A 155 -16.41 3.67 -21.07
C ASP A 155 -15.18 4.05 -21.89
N PHE A 156 -13.98 3.74 -21.39
CA PHE A 156 -12.75 3.83 -22.18
C PHE A 156 -12.82 2.92 -23.40
N ALA A 157 -12.07 3.26 -24.47
CA ALA A 157 -11.97 2.40 -25.63
C ALA A 157 -11.70 0.95 -25.24
N PRO A 158 -12.39 -0.04 -25.85
CA PRO A 158 -12.29 -1.45 -25.43
C PRO A 158 -10.86 -1.95 -25.31
N ALA A 159 -9.98 -1.60 -26.25
CA ALA A 159 -8.57 -2.02 -26.23
C ALA A 159 -7.81 -1.45 -24.99
N LEU A 160 -8.03 -0.18 -24.63
CA LEU A 160 -7.41 0.44 -23.44
C LEU A 160 -7.96 -0.18 -22.16
N ARG A 161 -9.27 -0.40 -22.10
CA ARG A 161 -9.92 -1.04 -20.94
C ARG A 161 -9.43 -2.47 -20.72
N ASP A 162 -9.33 -3.26 -21.77
CA ASP A 162 -8.87 -4.65 -21.70
C ASP A 162 -7.39 -4.73 -21.31
N ALA A 163 -6.55 -3.82 -21.84
CA ALA A 163 -5.16 -3.69 -21.42
C ALA A 163 -5.06 -3.25 -19.96
N ALA A 164 -5.84 -2.25 -19.53
CA ALA A 164 -5.87 -1.81 -18.14
C ALA A 164 -6.29 -2.95 -17.19
N LEU A 165 -7.29 -3.73 -17.56
CA LEU A 165 -7.72 -4.88 -16.78
C LEU A 165 -6.63 -5.96 -16.70
N SER A 166 -5.91 -6.22 -17.78
CA SER A 166 -4.79 -7.17 -17.82
C SER A 166 -3.66 -6.74 -16.87
N HIS A 167 -3.27 -5.46 -16.91
CA HIS A 167 -2.28 -4.89 -15.97
C HIS A 167 -2.79 -4.96 -14.52
N PHE A 168 -4.04 -4.57 -14.27
CA PHE A 168 -4.66 -4.61 -12.95
C PHE A 168 -4.60 -6.01 -12.34
N LEU A 169 -5.01 -7.05 -13.08
CA LEU A 169 -4.97 -8.44 -12.62
C LEU A 169 -3.54 -8.93 -12.38
N ARG A 170 -2.58 -8.50 -13.19
CA ARG A 170 -1.17 -8.82 -12.99
C ARG A 170 -0.66 -8.22 -11.68
N TYR A 171 -0.95 -6.96 -11.39
CA TYR A 171 -0.55 -6.32 -10.12
C TYR A 171 -1.14 -7.01 -8.90
N ILE A 172 -2.37 -7.51 -9.00
CA ILE A 172 -2.99 -8.32 -7.92
C ILE A 172 -2.21 -9.61 -7.70
N SER A 173 -1.88 -10.32 -8.77
CA SER A 173 -1.10 -11.58 -8.69
C SER A 173 0.29 -11.33 -8.09
N ASP A 174 0.95 -10.24 -8.50
CA ASP A 174 2.26 -9.85 -7.96
C ASP A 174 2.16 -9.51 -6.47
N THR A 175 1.11 -8.80 -6.05
CA THR A 175 0.88 -8.45 -4.64
C THR A 175 0.63 -9.69 -3.79
N GLY A 176 -0.18 -10.63 -4.30
CA GLY A 176 -0.39 -11.93 -3.64
C GLY A 176 0.90 -12.74 -3.51
N ALA A 177 1.74 -12.75 -4.55
CA ALA A 177 3.06 -13.37 -4.46
C ALA A 177 3.94 -12.67 -3.42
N GLY A 178 3.90 -11.34 -3.34
CA GLY A 178 4.60 -10.55 -2.32
C GLY A 178 4.16 -10.90 -0.90
N GLU A 179 2.85 -11.09 -0.68
CA GLU A 179 2.30 -11.54 0.60
C GLU A 179 2.80 -12.94 0.98
N VAL A 180 2.81 -13.87 0.02
CA VAL A 180 3.38 -15.22 0.23
C VAL A 180 4.87 -15.14 0.60
N TYR A 181 5.64 -14.25 -0.05
CA TYR A 181 7.04 -14.01 0.33
C TYR A 181 7.15 -13.52 1.77
N ASP A 182 6.33 -12.54 2.18
CA ASP A 182 6.35 -11.98 3.54
C ASP A 182 6.08 -13.08 4.60
N ILE A 183 5.02 -13.85 4.42
CA ILE A 183 4.66 -14.98 5.29
C ILE A 183 5.82 -15.99 5.38
N LEU A 184 6.37 -16.42 4.23
CA LEU A 184 7.43 -17.43 4.20
C LEU A 184 8.75 -16.92 4.75
N LEU A 185 9.13 -15.68 4.49
CA LEU A 185 10.31 -15.03 5.08
C LEU A 185 10.15 -14.93 6.60
N GLY A 186 8.94 -14.62 7.09
CA GLY A 186 8.63 -14.61 8.53
C GLY A 186 8.95 -15.92 9.24
N THR A 187 8.89 -17.06 8.54
CA THR A 187 9.21 -18.40 9.10
C THR A 187 10.71 -18.74 9.05
N ARG A 188 11.50 -17.99 8.27
CA ARG A 188 12.94 -18.28 8.13
C ARG A 188 13.76 -17.67 9.25
N ASP A 189 14.89 -18.29 9.51
CA ASP A 189 15.94 -17.69 10.33
C ASP A 189 16.51 -16.46 9.63
N ILE A 190 16.64 -15.32 10.35
CA ILE A 190 17.18 -14.09 9.81
C ILE A 190 18.58 -14.26 9.19
N ALA A 191 19.38 -15.18 9.72
CA ALA A 191 20.69 -15.51 9.18
C ALA A 191 20.68 -16.05 7.75
N ARG A 192 19.54 -16.61 7.31
CA ARG A 192 19.33 -17.24 6.00
C ARG A 192 18.47 -16.40 5.05
N VAL A 193 18.09 -15.21 5.45
CA VAL A 193 17.29 -14.29 4.64
C VAL A 193 18.21 -13.29 3.96
N GLU A 194 18.25 -13.29 2.65
CA GLU A 194 19.06 -12.35 1.88
C GLU A 194 18.35 -10.97 1.74
N GLU A 195 19.12 -9.89 1.66
CA GLU A 195 18.58 -8.56 1.38
C GLU A 195 17.78 -8.52 0.08
N ALA A 196 18.21 -9.29 -0.93
CA ALA A 196 17.53 -9.41 -2.21
C ALA A 196 16.12 -10.02 -2.08
N ASP A 197 15.92 -10.98 -1.16
CA ASP A 197 14.60 -11.59 -0.91
C ASP A 197 13.64 -10.58 -0.28
N ILE A 198 14.13 -9.78 0.69
CA ILE A 198 13.33 -8.72 1.31
C ILE A 198 12.99 -7.62 0.32
N SER A 199 13.97 -7.18 -0.49
CA SER A 199 13.74 -6.17 -1.52
C SER A 199 12.72 -6.66 -2.57
N ARG A 200 12.78 -7.93 -2.96
CA ARG A 200 11.78 -8.54 -3.85
C ARG A 200 10.40 -8.56 -3.22
N MET A 201 10.29 -8.93 -1.97
CA MET A 201 9.03 -8.89 -1.22
C MET A 201 8.46 -7.46 -1.19
N TYR A 202 9.27 -6.43 -0.90
CA TYR A 202 8.85 -5.04 -0.91
C TYR A 202 8.36 -4.58 -2.30
N THR A 203 9.07 -4.98 -3.35
CA THR A 203 8.66 -4.66 -4.73
C THR A 203 7.30 -5.27 -5.04
N LEU A 204 7.12 -6.56 -4.77
CA LEU A 204 5.89 -7.28 -5.09
C LEU A 204 4.71 -6.87 -4.18
N LYS A 205 4.92 -6.85 -2.86
CA LYS A 205 3.85 -6.59 -1.88
C LYS A 205 3.41 -5.13 -1.88
N THR A 206 4.34 -4.18 -2.08
CA THR A 206 4.05 -2.75 -1.87
C THR A 206 4.27 -1.90 -3.11
N THR A 207 5.46 -1.92 -3.72
CA THR A 207 5.83 -0.99 -4.80
C THR A 207 4.88 -1.09 -5.97
N ARG A 208 4.64 -2.32 -6.46
CA ARG A 208 3.86 -2.55 -7.66
C ARG A 208 2.41 -2.11 -7.54
N TYR A 209 1.70 -2.49 -6.49
CA TYR A 209 0.29 -2.13 -6.41
C TYR A 209 0.04 -0.73 -5.86
N THR A 210 0.98 -0.19 -5.07
CA THR A 210 0.79 1.12 -4.42
C THR A 210 1.18 2.28 -5.33
N PHE A 211 2.23 2.11 -6.15
CA PHE A 211 2.80 3.18 -6.96
C PHE A 211 2.80 2.84 -8.45
N GLU A 212 3.31 1.69 -8.84
CA GLU A 212 3.40 1.29 -10.25
C GLU A 212 2.01 1.14 -10.86
N ALA A 213 1.12 0.38 -10.24
CA ALA A 213 -0.23 0.15 -10.76
C ALA A 213 -0.99 1.45 -11.05
N PRO A 214 -1.15 2.41 -10.09
CA PRO A 214 -1.89 3.62 -10.37
C PRO A 214 -1.24 4.50 -11.44
N LEU A 215 0.09 4.63 -11.44
CA LEU A 215 0.79 5.47 -12.41
C LEU A 215 0.75 4.85 -13.81
N VAL A 216 0.99 3.54 -13.93
CA VAL A 216 0.91 2.82 -15.21
C VAL A 216 -0.52 2.78 -15.75
N LEU A 217 -1.51 2.50 -14.91
CA LEU A 217 -2.92 2.47 -15.35
C LEU A 217 -3.39 3.86 -15.80
N GLY A 218 -3.03 4.94 -15.07
CA GLY A 218 -3.35 6.30 -15.49
C GLY A 218 -2.74 6.65 -16.84
N ALA A 219 -1.45 6.36 -17.06
CA ALA A 219 -0.75 6.59 -18.32
C ALA A 219 -1.35 5.75 -19.47
N LEU A 220 -1.62 4.46 -19.22
CA LEU A 220 -2.24 3.56 -20.20
C LEU A 220 -3.62 4.06 -20.65
N LEU A 221 -4.46 4.48 -19.70
CA LEU A 221 -5.79 5.04 -20.01
C LEU A 221 -5.71 6.38 -20.76
N ALA A 222 -4.60 7.10 -20.65
CA ALA A 222 -4.28 8.28 -21.46
C ALA A 222 -3.73 7.92 -22.87
N GLY A 223 -3.52 6.63 -23.17
CA GLY A 223 -3.08 6.15 -24.48
C GLY A 223 -1.55 6.05 -24.65
N VAL A 224 -0.80 5.99 -23.56
CA VAL A 224 0.65 5.78 -23.59
C VAL A 224 0.98 4.36 -24.08
N ASP A 225 2.00 4.24 -24.93
CA ASP A 225 2.45 2.97 -25.47
C ASP A 225 3.25 2.10 -24.48
N ASP A 226 3.40 0.83 -24.79
CA ASP A 226 4.04 -0.17 -23.93
C ASP A 226 5.50 0.14 -23.59
N ASP A 227 6.26 0.81 -24.48
CA ASP A 227 7.67 1.15 -24.26
C ASP A 227 7.79 2.21 -23.17
N HIS A 228 6.98 3.27 -23.25
CA HIS A 228 6.93 4.31 -22.23
C HIS A 228 6.30 3.78 -20.90
N LEU A 229 5.33 2.86 -20.96
CA LEU A 229 4.81 2.23 -19.75
C LEU A 229 5.86 1.39 -19.01
N ARG A 230 6.74 0.70 -19.75
CA ARG A 230 7.88 -0.04 -19.16
C ARG A 230 8.91 0.91 -18.54
N GLU A 231 9.27 1.98 -19.26
CA GLU A 231 10.17 3.02 -18.73
C GLU A 231 9.61 3.64 -17.44
N LEU A 232 8.30 3.95 -17.41
CA LEU A 232 7.63 4.47 -16.23
C LEU A 232 7.72 3.49 -15.05
N ALA A 233 7.48 2.19 -15.26
CA ALA A 233 7.60 1.17 -14.23
C ALA A 233 9.02 1.08 -13.64
N GLU A 234 10.06 1.15 -14.48
CA GLU A 234 11.46 1.15 -14.07
C GLU A 234 11.82 2.38 -13.22
N LEU A 235 11.24 3.55 -13.54
CA LEU A 235 11.44 4.79 -12.77
C LEU A 235 10.79 4.72 -11.37
N ILE A 236 9.69 4.00 -11.24
CA ILE A 236 8.91 3.91 -9.99
C ILE A 236 9.53 2.94 -9.01
N GLU A 237 10.21 1.89 -9.46
CA GLU A 237 10.75 0.84 -8.59
C GLU A 237 11.62 1.39 -7.44
N PRO A 238 12.63 2.24 -7.69
CA PRO A 238 13.44 2.80 -6.61
C PRO A 238 12.63 3.72 -5.66
N VAL A 239 11.60 4.42 -6.15
CA VAL A 239 10.72 5.25 -5.31
C VAL A 239 9.93 4.38 -4.33
N GLY A 240 9.36 3.27 -4.82
CA GLY A 240 8.58 2.36 -3.99
C GLY A 240 9.43 1.63 -2.95
N LEU A 241 10.64 1.22 -3.29
CA LEU A 241 11.59 0.64 -2.34
C LEU A 241 12.00 1.66 -1.27
N ALA A 242 12.28 2.91 -1.66
CA ALA A 242 12.60 3.99 -0.71
C ALA A 242 11.43 4.26 0.24
N PHE A 243 10.20 4.25 -0.27
CA PHE A 243 9.00 4.41 0.55
C PHE A 243 8.84 3.28 1.58
N GLN A 244 9.10 2.02 1.20
CA GLN A 244 8.99 0.92 2.15
C GLN A 244 10.08 0.99 3.24
N ILE A 245 11.31 1.32 2.88
CA ILE A 245 12.37 1.60 3.86
C ILE A 245 11.94 2.73 4.82
N GLN A 246 11.33 3.78 4.28
CA GLN A 246 10.83 4.89 5.10
C GLN A 246 9.73 4.44 6.08
N ASN A 247 8.82 3.56 5.64
CA ASN A 247 7.80 2.98 6.53
C ASN A 247 8.42 2.17 7.67
N ASP A 248 9.39 1.32 7.38
CA ASP A 248 10.10 0.53 8.39
C ASP A 248 10.79 1.44 9.43
N LEU A 249 11.43 2.52 8.97
CA LEU A 249 12.08 3.50 9.85
C LEU A 249 11.08 4.25 10.73
N ILE A 250 9.92 4.65 10.16
CA ILE A 250 8.85 5.33 10.91
C ILE A 250 8.26 4.38 11.95
N GLU A 251 7.97 3.15 11.58
CA GLU A 251 7.47 2.14 12.49
C GLU A 251 8.45 1.89 13.64
N TYR A 252 9.74 1.77 13.34
CA TYR A 252 10.79 1.66 14.36
C TYR A 252 10.80 2.85 15.30
N HIS A 253 10.70 4.09 14.80
CA HIS A 253 10.64 5.28 15.64
C HIS A 253 9.38 5.34 16.51
N GLN A 254 8.24 4.89 16.00
CA GLN A 254 7.00 4.77 16.77
C GLN A 254 7.09 3.68 17.85
N PHE A 255 7.80 2.58 17.55
CA PHE A 255 8.09 1.51 18.49
C PHE A 255 8.90 2.00 19.70
N LYS A 256 9.84 2.92 19.51
CA LYS A 256 10.60 3.59 20.60
C LYS A 256 9.75 4.55 21.46
N GLY A 257 8.56 4.88 21.03
CA GLY A 257 7.67 5.82 21.72
C GLY A 257 6.86 5.20 22.87
N VAL A 258 5.95 6.00 23.42
CA VAL A 258 5.14 5.67 24.62
C VAL A 258 4.16 4.51 24.36
N ASP A 259 3.87 4.15 23.11
CA ASP A 259 2.82 3.19 22.72
C ASP A 259 3.42 1.83 22.31
N ARG A 260 4.30 1.29 23.18
CA ARG A 260 5.03 0.01 22.98
C ARG A 260 4.18 -1.25 22.81
N LEU A 261 2.85 -1.15 23.00
CA LEU A 261 1.91 -2.28 22.95
C LEU A 261 1.28 -2.51 21.57
N ARG A 262 1.74 -1.80 20.54
CA ARG A 262 1.26 -2.04 19.18
C ARG A 262 1.97 -3.23 18.57
N GLN A 263 1.20 -4.04 17.84
CA GLN A 263 1.75 -5.03 16.92
C GLN A 263 2.67 -4.29 15.94
N THR A 264 3.95 -4.63 15.96
CA THR A 264 4.98 -4.08 15.08
C THR A 264 5.64 -5.22 14.35
N ASP A 265 6.20 -4.97 13.18
CA ASP A 265 6.97 -5.96 12.40
C ASP A 265 8.02 -6.68 13.26
N ILE A 266 8.60 -5.98 14.24
CA ILE A 266 9.59 -6.55 15.18
C ILE A 266 8.95 -7.62 16.07
N LEU A 267 7.77 -7.33 16.65
CA LEU A 267 7.06 -8.26 17.53
C LEU A 267 6.47 -9.45 16.77
N GLU A 268 6.06 -9.22 15.53
CA GLU A 268 5.56 -10.26 14.61
C GLU A 268 6.70 -11.14 14.06
N GLY A 269 7.95 -10.72 14.25
CA GLY A 269 9.13 -11.42 13.74
C GLY A 269 9.29 -11.33 12.24
N LYS A 270 8.68 -10.30 11.60
CA LYS A 270 8.84 -10.01 10.18
C LYS A 270 10.31 -9.74 9.85
N LYS A 271 10.69 -10.00 8.61
CA LYS A 271 12.05 -9.84 8.13
C LYS A 271 12.15 -8.59 7.28
N THR A 272 12.44 -7.45 7.94
CA THR A 272 12.59 -6.15 7.28
C THR A 272 14.06 -5.85 6.94
N LEU A 273 14.29 -4.91 6.02
CA LEU A 273 15.64 -4.45 5.72
C LEU A 273 16.33 -3.86 6.94
N LEU A 274 15.58 -3.22 7.85
CA LEU A 274 16.11 -2.67 9.10
C LEU A 274 16.66 -3.78 10.00
N LEU A 275 15.90 -4.86 10.19
CA LEU A 275 16.30 -5.98 11.04
C LEU A 275 17.44 -6.77 10.40
N ARG A 276 17.45 -6.92 9.08
CA ARG A 276 18.53 -7.57 8.36
C ARG A 276 19.84 -6.76 8.48
N ALA A 277 19.79 -5.45 8.25
CA ALA A 277 20.94 -4.57 8.40
C ALA A 277 21.47 -4.56 9.85
N ALA A 278 20.58 -4.55 10.84
CA ALA A 278 20.97 -4.66 12.24
C ALA A 278 21.69 -5.99 12.51
N TYR A 279 21.13 -7.11 12.06
CA TYR A 279 21.74 -8.43 12.21
C TYR A 279 23.14 -8.51 11.61
N ASP A 280 23.36 -7.95 10.43
CA ASP A 280 24.65 -7.99 9.74
C ASP A 280 25.76 -7.21 10.43
N HIS A 281 25.41 -6.11 11.13
CA HIS A 281 26.37 -5.20 11.77
C HIS A 281 26.55 -5.45 13.28
N LEU A 282 25.87 -6.44 13.87
CA LEU A 282 26.03 -6.81 15.27
C LEU A 282 27.17 -7.84 15.45
N VAL A 283 27.80 -7.82 16.63
CA VAL A 283 28.74 -8.85 17.08
C VAL A 283 28.00 -10.14 17.46
N ASP A 284 28.70 -11.28 17.46
CA ASP A 284 28.08 -12.62 17.55
C ASP A 284 27.09 -12.82 18.71
N VAL A 285 27.41 -12.30 19.90
CA VAL A 285 26.51 -12.42 21.08
C VAL A 285 25.22 -11.64 20.88
N ASP A 286 25.32 -10.40 20.42
CA ASP A 286 24.16 -9.53 20.16
C ASP A 286 23.35 -10.02 18.96
N ARG A 287 24.02 -10.52 17.94
CA ARG A 287 23.43 -11.15 16.76
C ARG A 287 22.60 -12.39 17.14
N SER A 288 23.16 -13.28 17.98
CA SER A 288 22.46 -14.47 18.46
C SER A 288 21.22 -14.11 19.29
N PHE A 289 21.30 -13.05 20.10
CA PHE A 289 20.15 -12.56 20.86
C PHE A 289 19.03 -12.05 19.95
N LEU A 290 19.35 -11.20 18.95
CA LEU A 290 18.39 -10.69 17.99
C LEU A 290 17.73 -11.85 17.22
N GLN A 291 18.52 -12.80 16.73
CA GLN A 291 18.06 -14.00 16.04
C GLN A 291 17.06 -14.81 16.89
N LEU A 292 17.39 -15.03 18.16
CA LEU A 292 16.51 -15.74 19.09
C LEU A 292 15.19 -15.01 19.29
N CYS A 293 15.22 -13.72 19.54
CA CYS A 293 14.02 -12.91 19.75
C CYS A 293 13.09 -12.93 18.53
N LEU A 294 13.63 -12.79 17.32
CA LEU A 294 12.85 -12.85 16.08
C LEU A 294 12.26 -14.22 15.81
N SER A 295 12.99 -15.30 16.14
CA SER A 295 12.51 -16.68 15.93
C SER A 295 11.43 -17.10 16.94
N THR A 296 11.49 -16.57 18.16
CA THR A 296 10.52 -16.86 19.24
C THR A 296 9.38 -15.86 19.32
N ARG A 297 9.39 -14.80 18.49
CA ARG A 297 8.42 -13.69 18.54
C ARG A 297 8.27 -13.15 19.97
N THR A 298 9.41 -12.92 20.62
CA THR A 298 9.42 -12.53 22.03
C THR A 298 8.93 -11.09 22.20
N SER A 299 7.91 -10.91 23.04
CA SER A 299 7.22 -9.62 23.25
C SER A 299 7.35 -9.06 24.68
N ASN A 300 8.22 -9.63 25.55
CA ASN A 300 8.41 -9.06 26.89
C ASN A 300 9.24 -7.77 26.85
N ASP A 301 8.92 -6.83 27.75
CA ASP A 301 9.52 -5.48 27.78
C ASP A 301 11.04 -5.46 27.80
N ALA A 302 11.68 -6.41 28.49
CA ALA A 302 13.13 -6.48 28.57
C ALA A 302 13.76 -6.85 27.22
N SER A 303 13.19 -7.82 26.51
CA SER A 303 13.64 -8.22 25.17
C SER A 303 13.39 -7.13 24.15
N VAL A 304 12.23 -6.47 24.21
CA VAL A 304 11.89 -5.32 23.35
C VAL A 304 12.89 -4.20 23.52
N SER A 305 13.17 -3.76 24.76
CA SER A 305 14.15 -2.71 25.04
C SER A 305 15.57 -3.10 24.60
N LYS A 306 15.92 -4.39 24.68
CA LYS A 306 17.22 -4.86 24.21
C LYS A 306 17.30 -4.87 22.68
N ILE A 307 16.24 -5.23 21.96
CA ILE A 307 16.18 -5.15 20.49
C ILE A 307 16.37 -3.70 20.03
N GLU A 308 15.68 -2.73 20.64
CA GLU A 308 15.86 -1.30 20.36
C GLU A 308 17.33 -0.88 20.49
N GLN A 309 17.97 -1.24 21.62
CA GLN A 309 19.39 -0.94 21.84
C GLN A 309 20.30 -1.58 20.79
N LEU A 310 19.98 -2.79 20.34
CA LEU A 310 20.76 -3.51 19.33
C LEU A 310 20.62 -2.87 17.96
N ILE A 311 19.41 -2.46 17.56
CA ILE A 311 19.18 -1.72 16.31
C ILE A 311 19.95 -0.40 16.32
N ASP A 312 19.91 0.36 17.41
CA ASP A 312 20.67 1.61 17.53
C ASP A 312 22.19 1.35 17.48
N LYS A 313 22.67 0.37 18.25
CA LYS A 313 24.10 0.00 18.32
C LYS A 313 24.65 -0.44 16.96
N SER A 314 23.84 -1.11 16.15
CA SER A 314 24.23 -1.61 14.83
C SER A 314 24.47 -0.50 13.80
N GLY A 315 23.90 0.70 14.02
CA GLY A 315 23.90 1.78 13.03
C GLY A 315 22.95 1.55 11.84
N ALA A 316 22.10 0.53 11.90
CA ALA A 316 21.21 0.15 10.79
C ALA A 316 20.27 1.28 10.34
N VAL A 317 19.78 2.10 11.28
CA VAL A 317 18.95 3.28 10.98
C VAL A 317 19.67 4.24 10.04
N GLY A 318 20.93 4.58 10.34
CA GLY A 318 21.74 5.47 9.49
C GLY A 318 22.02 4.86 8.10
N LEU A 319 22.32 3.55 8.05
CA LEU A 319 22.55 2.83 6.80
C LEU A 319 21.29 2.85 5.89
N LEU A 320 20.12 2.55 6.46
CA LEU A 320 18.87 2.55 5.68
C LEU A 320 18.42 3.95 5.29
N THR A 321 18.66 4.96 6.13
CA THR A 321 18.44 6.37 5.76
C THR A 321 19.27 6.74 4.54
N GLY A 322 20.57 6.40 4.53
CA GLY A 322 21.43 6.62 3.38
C GLY A 322 20.99 5.84 2.13
N LYS A 323 20.55 4.59 2.28
CA LYS A 323 20.04 3.78 1.18
C LYS A 323 18.75 4.37 0.59
N MET A 324 17.82 4.80 1.44
CA MET A 324 16.58 5.46 1.04
C MET A 324 16.86 6.73 0.20
N GLU A 325 17.73 7.60 0.67
CA GLU A 325 18.10 8.82 -0.07
C GLU A 325 18.78 8.50 -1.40
N SER A 326 19.64 7.47 -1.44
CA SER A 326 20.29 7.01 -2.67
C SER A 326 19.26 6.49 -3.69
N LEU A 327 18.20 5.80 -3.23
CA LEU A 327 17.12 5.33 -4.11
C LEU A 327 16.30 6.49 -4.68
N PHE A 328 15.96 7.51 -3.89
CA PHE A 328 15.30 8.72 -4.39
C PHE A 328 16.18 9.46 -5.41
N GLN A 329 17.49 9.57 -5.15
CA GLN A 329 18.43 10.19 -6.10
C GLN A 329 18.55 9.39 -7.39
N LYS A 330 18.55 8.04 -7.31
CA LYS A 330 18.54 7.16 -8.49
C LYS A 330 17.29 7.40 -9.34
N ALA A 331 16.11 7.50 -8.71
CA ALA A 331 14.87 7.79 -9.41
C ALA A 331 14.89 9.15 -10.10
N GLU A 332 15.37 10.20 -9.42
CA GLU A 332 15.50 11.54 -10.00
C GLU A 332 16.45 11.56 -11.18
N THR A 333 17.62 10.95 -11.06
CA THR A 333 18.60 10.84 -12.17
C THR A 333 18.03 10.07 -13.35
N ALA A 334 17.31 8.97 -13.12
CA ALA A 334 16.67 8.21 -14.17
C ALA A 334 15.55 9.02 -14.85
N LEU A 335 14.75 9.78 -14.06
CA LEU A 335 13.72 10.67 -14.60
C LEU A 335 14.30 11.78 -15.48
N GLU A 336 15.42 12.38 -15.09
CA GLU A 336 16.10 13.40 -15.91
C GLU A 336 16.57 12.85 -17.27
N ASN A 337 17.01 11.59 -17.30
CA ASN A 337 17.51 10.92 -18.50
C ASN A 337 16.41 10.18 -19.29
N SER A 338 15.16 10.23 -18.83
CA SER A 338 14.05 9.53 -19.47
C SER A 338 13.64 10.15 -20.81
N SER A 339 12.92 9.37 -21.63
CA SER A 339 12.34 9.81 -22.89
C SER A 339 11.16 10.77 -22.72
N PHE A 340 10.66 10.96 -21.52
CA PHE A 340 9.51 11.80 -21.21
C PHE A 340 9.76 13.29 -21.49
N THR A 341 8.73 14.00 -21.91
CA THR A 341 8.79 15.45 -22.11
C THR A 341 9.11 16.21 -20.82
N PRO A 342 9.65 17.43 -20.88
CA PRO A 342 9.90 18.24 -19.68
C PRO A 342 8.67 18.40 -18.78
N ALA A 343 7.46 18.56 -19.35
CA ALA A 343 6.22 18.68 -18.60
C ALA A 343 5.84 17.37 -17.87
N GLN A 344 5.99 16.22 -18.54
CA GLN A 344 5.76 14.92 -17.95
C GLN A 344 6.76 14.64 -16.81
N ARG A 345 8.05 14.95 -17.03
CA ARG A 345 9.07 14.80 -15.96
C ARG A 345 8.75 15.63 -14.73
N GLU A 346 8.29 16.89 -14.94
CA GLU A 346 7.90 17.71 -13.80
C GLU A 346 6.67 17.17 -13.06
N GLY A 347 5.64 16.70 -13.78
CA GLY A 347 4.48 16.06 -13.18
C GLY A 347 4.82 14.78 -12.41
N LEU A 348 5.70 13.94 -12.96
CA LEU A 348 6.20 12.73 -12.28
C LEU A 348 7.01 13.09 -11.03
N ARG A 349 7.84 14.14 -11.08
CA ARG A 349 8.57 14.64 -9.91
C ARG A 349 7.63 15.08 -8.79
N GLU A 350 6.52 15.75 -9.12
CA GLU A 350 5.48 16.09 -8.12
C GLU A 350 4.81 14.83 -7.56
N ALA A 351 4.52 13.82 -8.38
CA ALA A 351 3.98 12.55 -7.91
C ALA A 351 4.96 11.82 -6.95
N PHE A 352 6.25 11.81 -7.27
CA PHE A 352 7.29 11.23 -6.39
C PHE A 352 7.46 12.02 -5.09
N ALA A 353 7.36 13.37 -5.15
CA ALA A 353 7.37 14.20 -3.95
C ALA A 353 6.16 13.94 -3.05
N LEU A 354 4.98 13.70 -3.63
CA LEU A 354 3.79 13.31 -2.87
C LEU A 354 4.03 11.99 -2.13
N VAL A 355 4.63 11.00 -2.78
CA VAL A 355 5.01 9.73 -2.15
C VAL A 355 5.95 9.95 -0.97
N ARG A 356 7.01 10.76 -1.15
CA ARG A 356 7.99 11.08 -0.11
C ARG A 356 7.39 11.79 1.10
N GLN A 357 6.42 12.70 0.88
CA GLN A 357 5.77 13.47 1.96
C GLN A 357 4.78 12.65 2.78
N GLN A 358 4.17 11.62 2.19
CA GLN A 358 3.11 10.83 2.82
C GLN A 358 3.56 10.15 4.12
N THR A 359 4.83 9.89 4.27
CA THR A 359 5.42 9.24 5.44
C THR A 359 5.78 10.22 6.57
N GLN A 360 5.97 11.52 6.27
CA GLN A 360 6.28 12.53 7.28
C GLN A 360 5.08 12.87 8.19
N HIS A 361 3.85 12.62 7.75
CA HIS A 361 2.62 12.98 8.46
C HIS A 361 2.01 11.86 9.32
N THR A 362 2.60 10.67 9.37
CA THR A 362 2.10 9.56 10.20
C THR A 362 2.46 9.68 11.68
N GLY A 363 3.33 10.62 12.05
CA GLY A 363 3.75 10.88 13.43
C GLY A 363 2.83 11.77 14.27
N THR A 364 1.81 12.39 13.67
CA THR A 364 0.99 13.44 14.34
C THR A 364 -0.52 13.25 14.26
N GLN A 365 -1.04 12.08 13.87
CA GLN A 365 -2.50 11.84 13.89
C GLN A 365 -2.87 10.64 14.73
#